data_9f1ca50db40db670c347ae06e1c9f490
#
_entry.id   9f1ca50db40db670c347ae06e1c9f490
#
_cell.length_a   1.000
_cell.length_b   1.000
_cell.length_c   1.000
_cell.angle_alpha   90.00
_cell.angle_beta   90.00
_cell.angle_gamma   90.00
#
_symmetry.space_group_name_H-M   'P 1'
#
loop_
_entity.id
_entity.type
_entity.pdbx_description
1 polymer ?
#
loop_
_entity_poly.entity_id
_entity_poly.type
_entity_poly.pdbx_seq_one_letter_code
_entity_poly.pdbx_strand_id
1 'polypeptide(L)'
;MRKQFAELPRMSAFKHKPFLKTGDDKDTLADGKRLRVIVLGGNEEVGRNCTLLEYGNDIIIIDMGLQFPDEDMPGVDYIIPNMSYVKGKEKNIRGVIFTHAHLDHIGAVSHIINKIGNPPMFATDLTCGLINKRHSEYQDKPQLNLRSVKSNDVLRLGSFTVEFFGVAHSVPGSMGIVVNTPCGTIVHTGDFKIDDNPGSQSIQETEKIKALGKRKILAMLADSTNASQPGRQLPEHEIQTNIDEIIEHSQGRLIIGTFSSMISRIQQIIFACERHGRKVAIEGFSMKSNIAIAQELGYMKIQKDTLIDSKRIDDYPRDKVAVVCTGAQGEERAALMRIANREHKTLSIEPGDTVVFSSSVIPGNERMVQRVKDTLYREGADVIHYKMMDVHAGGHAKQEDLQELLGWVRPKYLVPIEGHYSFLMEHAKTAERAGFPHDNIFIADNGQILEFDHKGNGQLTNKKVPTEYVFVDGLGVGDTNRIVLRDRKELAGDGIVIVVAVVETQTGALLNLPDIISRGFIYMKDSQELIQSARRYSAKILKDDNPKSAANPTYMKEKLRDDLGEFLYKKTERRPMILPVIVEV
;
A
#
# COMPACT_ATOMS: atom_id res chain seq x y z
N MET A 1 -13.38 35.08 23.28
CA MET A 1 -12.88 34.24 22.19
C MET A 1 -13.45 34.68 20.84
N ARG A 2 -13.09 35.86 20.36
CA ARG A 2 -13.40 36.34 19.00
C ARG A 2 -12.37 37.41 18.68
N LYS A 3 -11.12 37.02 18.29
CA LYS A 3 -10.08 37.85 17.67
C LYS A 3 -8.82 36.99 17.49
N GLN A 4 -8.81 36.14 16.48
CA GLN A 4 -7.58 35.55 15.90
C GLN A 4 -7.94 34.83 14.58
N PHE A 5 -8.76 35.46 13.74
CA PHE A 5 -8.75 35.20 12.29
C PHE A 5 -8.19 36.47 11.63
N ALA A 6 -6.92 36.75 11.91
CA ALA A 6 -6.18 37.77 11.19
C ALA A 6 -5.69 37.15 9.88
N GLU A 7 -6.34 37.58 8.79
CA GLU A 7 -5.82 37.70 7.42
C GLU A 7 -5.03 36.50 6.89
N LEU A 8 -5.79 35.45 6.49
CA LEU A 8 -5.32 34.63 5.37
C LEU A 8 -5.10 35.60 4.18
N PRO A 9 -3.93 35.58 3.53
CA PRO A 9 -3.72 36.37 2.33
C PRO A 9 -4.84 36.01 1.36
N ARG A 10 -5.53 37.03 0.81
CA ARG A 10 -6.55 36.82 -0.23
C ARG A 10 -5.89 36.01 -1.34
N MET A 11 -6.30 34.73 -1.45
CA MET A 11 -5.94 33.92 -2.61
C MET A 11 -6.44 34.69 -3.81
N SER A 12 -5.51 35.28 -4.56
CA SER A 12 -5.79 35.82 -5.88
C SER A 12 -6.49 34.68 -6.63
N ALA A 13 -7.60 34.99 -7.28
CA ALA A 13 -8.32 34.01 -8.09
C ALA A 13 -7.39 33.57 -9.24
N PHE A 14 -6.54 32.57 -8.95
CA PHE A 14 -5.83 31.85 -9.98
C PHE A 14 -6.90 31.19 -10.84
N LYS A 15 -7.05 31.66 -12.06
CA LYS A 15 -7.77 30.92 -13.09
C LYS A 15 -6.95 29.66 -13.39
N HIS A 16 -7.16 28.61 -12.58
CA HIS A 16 -6.52 27.32 -12.83
C HIS A 16 -7.01 26.81 -14.18
N LYS A 17 -6.11 26.82 -15.17
CA LYS A 17 -6.26 25.91 -16.29
C LYS A 17 -6.14 24.51 -15.72
N PRO A 18 -7.02 23.56 -16.08
CA PRO A 18 -6.84 22.18 -15.63
C PRO A 18 -5.48 21.67 -16.11
N PHE A 19 -4.74 20.95 -15.27
CA PHE A 19 -3.48 20.27 -15.64
C PHE A 19 -3.68 19.20 -16.71
N LEU A 20 -4.93 18.86 -17.00
CA LEU A 20 -5.32 17.99 -18.11
C LEU A 20 -5.29 18.79 -19.43
N LYS A 21 -4.15 18.79 -20.11
CA LYS A 21 -4.18 18.85 -21.56
C LYS A 21 -4.39 17.42 -22.08
N THR A 22 -5.64 16.94 -22.04
CA THR A 22 -6.07 16.03 -23.10
C THR A 22 -5.95 16.83 -24.39
N GLY A 23 -4.87 16.63 -25.14
CA GLY A 23 -4.79 17.20 -26.47
C GLY A 23 -6.05 16.78 -27.22
N ASP A 24 -6.68 17.70 -27.93
CA ASP A 24 -7.53 17.31 -29.09
C ASP A 24 -6.81 16.13 -29.75
N ASP A 25 -7.52 15.12 -30.25
CA ASP A 25 -6.98 13.89 -30.87
C ASP A 25 -5.93 14.13 -31.99
N LYS A 26 -5.41 15.33 -32.12
CA LYS A 26 -4.30 15.69 -33.00
C LYS A 26 -2.99 15.23 -32.38
N ASP A 27 -2.47 14.18 -32.96
CA ASP A 27 -1.11 13.73 -32.69
C ASP A 27 -0.12 14.86 -33.02
N THR A 28 0.41 15.48 -31.97
CA THR A 28 1.35 16.63 -32.10
C THR A 28 2.80 16.18 -32.10
N LEU A 29 3.06 14.87 -31.90
CA LEU A 29 4.40 14.32 -31.85
C LEU A 29 4.91 13.98 -33.26
N ALA A 30 6.23 14.05 -33.43
CA ALA A 30 6.88 13.67 -34.69
C ALA A 30 6.66 12.18 -35.00
N ASP A 31 6.57 11.85 -36.30
CA ASP A 31 6.47 10.48 -36.78
C ASP A 31 7.67 9.64 -36.31
N GLY A 32 7.42 8.37 -36.01
CA GLY A 32 8.44 7.39 -35.62
C GLY A 32 8.13 6.61 -34.34
N LYS A 33 9.13 5.85 -33.87
CA LYS A 33 9.02 5.15 -32.60
C LYS A 33 9.01 6.15 -31.44
N ARG A 34 8.15 5.93 -30.47
CA ARG A 34 7.96 6.78 -29.28
C ARG A 34 8.33 6.04 -28.02
N LEU A 35 8.84 6.78 -27.05
CA LEU A 35 8.91 6.30 -25.69
C LEU A 35 7.54 6.45 -25.06
N ARG A 36 7.01 5.37 -24.50
CA ARG A 36 5.79 5.36 -23.69
C ARG A 36 6.14 5.17 -22.24
N VAL A 37 5.58 6.02 -21.39
CA VAL A 37 5.62 5.88 -19.93
C VAL A 37 4.20 5.63 -19.48
N ILE A 38 4.00 4.54 -18.73
CA ILE A 38 2.67 4.08 -18.31
C ILE A 38 2.75 3.69 -16.83
N VAL A 39 2.05 4.39 -15.98
CA VAL A 39 1.89 4.01 -14.57
C VAL A 39 0.76 2.99 -14.48
N LEU A 40 1.07 1.74 -14.13
CA LEU A 40 0.08 0.67 -14.00
C LEU A 40 -0.58 0.63 -12.62
N GLY A 41 0.00 1.31 -11.64
CA GLY A 41 -0.49 1.48 -10.28
C GLY A 41 0.40 2.43 -9.51
N GLY A 42 -0.14 3.05 -8.45
CA GLY A 42 0.52 4.04 -7.61
C GLY A 42 0.01 5.47 -7.79
N ASN A 43 -0.64 5.80 -8.91
CA ASN A 43 -1.31 7.08 -9.11
C ASN A 43 -2.78 6.99 -8.66
N GLU A 44 -3.32 8.10 -8.13
CA GLU A 44 -4.68 8.19 -7.55
C GLU A 44 -4.92 7.26 -6.35
N GLU A 45 -3.91 6.57 -5.88
CA GLU A 45 -3.95 5.60 -4.80
C GLU A 45 -2.61 5.61 -4.03
N VAL A 46 -2.54 4.91 -2.90
CA VAL A 46 -1.29 4.66 -2.17
C VAL A 46 -0.99 3.16 -2.21
N GLY A 47 0.16 2.80 -2.76
CA GLY A 47 0.59 1.42 -2.95
C GLY A 47 0.42 0.92 -4.38
N ARG A 48 0.72 -0.37 -4.62
CA ARG A 48 0.65 -1.00 -5.94
C ARG A 48 1.55 -0.36 -7.00
N ASN A 49 2.65 0.27 -6.55
CA ASN A 49 3.55 1.02 -7.42
C ASN A 49 4.12 0.14 -8.54
N CYS A 50 3.91 0.55 -9.77
CA CYS A 50 4.37 -0.16 -10.96
C CYS A 50 4.38 0.76 -12.17
N THR A 51 5.56 1.10 -12.67
CA THR A 51 5.74 1.97 -13.84
C THR A 51 6.39 1.19 -14.97
N LEU A 52 5.85 1.33 -16.18
CA LEU A 52 6.33 0.67 -17.39
C LEU A 52 6.88 1.70 -18.36
N LEU A 53 8.08 1.44 -18.90
CA LEU A 53 8.66 2.18 -20.02
C LEU A 53 8.75 1.25 -21.24
N GLU A 54 8.16 1.67 -22.36
CA GLU A 54 8.16 0.91 -23.62
C GLU A 54 8.75 1.76 -24.75
N TYR A 55 9.71 1.20 -25.47
CA TYR A 55 10.25 1.79 -26.71
C TYR A 55 10.42 0.72 -27.77
N GLY A 56 9.62 0.80 -28.82
CA GLY A 56 9.59 -0.24 -29.86
C GLY A 56 9.17 -1.59 -29.29
N ASN A 57 10.09 -2.56 -29.32
CA ASN A 57 9.86 -3.90 -28.76
C ASN A 57 10.55 -4.12 -27.40
N ASP A 58 11.10 -3.10 -26.81
CA ASP A 58 11.76 -3.20 -25.51
C ASP A 58 10.89 -2.60 -24.41
N ILE A 59 10.72 -3.34 -23.34
CA ILE A 59 9.94 -2.96 -22.16
C ILE A 59 10.82 -3.14 -20.94
N ILE A 60 10.82 -2.15 -20.03
CA ILE A 60 11.31 -2.30 -18.67
C ILE A 60 10.18 -1.93 -17.70
N ILE A 61 10.21 -2.54 -16.53
CA ILE A 61 9.24 -2.30 -15.46
C ILE A 61 10.00 -1.79 -14.25
N ILE A 62 9.50 -0.74 -13.62
CA ILE A 62 10.01 -0.20 -12.36
C ILE A 62 8.97 -0.52 -11.30
N ASP A 63 9.38 -1.30 -10.31
CA ASP A 63 8.59 -1.81 -9.19
C ASP A 63 7.42 -2.75 -9.58
N MET A 64 7.03 -3.58 -8.62
CA MET A 64 5.87 -4.47 -8.65
C MET A 64 5.26 -4.52 -7.25
N GLY A 65 4.63 -3.43 -6.87
CA GLY A 65 4.07 -3.25 -5.56
C GLY A 65 2.73 -3.95 -5.35
N LEU A 66 2.37 -4.16 -4.09
CA LEU A 66 1.01 -4.46 -3.68
C LEU A 66 0.38 -3.26 -2.99
N GLN A 67 -0.95 -3.28 -2.90
CA GLN A 67 -1.75 -2.38 -2.08
C GLN A 67 -2.55 -3.23 -1.09
N PHE A 68 -2.73 -2.73 0.14
CA PHE A 68 -3.66 -3.34 1.08
C PHE A 68 -5.10 -2.96 0.72
N PRO A 69 -6.07 -3.88 0.94
CA PRO A 69 -7.47 -3.59 0.64
C PRO A 69 -8.04 -2.53 1.59
N ASP A 70 -9.02 -1.78 1.11
CA ASP A 70 -9.83 -0.88 1.93
C ASP A 70 -10.80 -1.66 2.82
N GLU A 71 -11.35 -1.01 3.86
CA GLU A 71 -12.33 -1.62 4.79
C GLU A 71 -13.55 -2.22 4.06
N ASP A 72 -13.85 -1.70 2.89
CA ASP A 72 -14.99 -2.12 2.08
C ASP A 72 -14.70 -3.30 1.14
N MET A 73 -13.52 -3.95 1.28
CA MET A 73 -13.07 -5.11 0.49
C MET A 73 -12.89 -6.38 1.35
N PRO A 74 -13.95 -6.89 1.97
CA PRO A 74 -13.83 -8.00 2.92
C PRO A 74 -13.27 -9.26 2.27
N GLY A 75 -12.27 -9.88 2.93
CA GLY A 75 -11.64 -11.13 2.51
C GLY A 75 -10.64 -10.99 1.37
N VAL A 76 -10.30 -9.77 0.94
CA VAL A 76 -9.18 -9.52 0.05
C VAL A 76 -7.91 -9.38 0.88
N ASP A 77 -6.85 -10.11 0.52
CA ASP A 77 -5.56 -10.00 1.19
C ASP A 77 -4.73 -8.83 0.62
N TYR A 78 -4.69 -8.73 -0.71
CA TYR A 78 -3.90 -7.72 -1.42
C TYR A 78 -4.54 -7.34 -2.76
N ILE A 79 -4.15 -6.17 -3.26
CA ILE A 79 -4.42 -5.71 -4.62
C ILE A 79 -3.07 -5.59 -5.35
N ILE A 80 -3.00 -6.08 -6.58
CA ILE A 80 -1.77 -6.08 -7.37
C ILE A 80 -1.96 -5.41 -8.73
N PRO A 81 -0.88 -4.95 -9.41
CA PRO A 81 -0.96 -4.36 -10.74
C PRO A 81 -1.56 -5.31 -11.78
N ASN A 82 -2.35 -4.74 -12.69
CA ASN A 82 -2.90 -5.45 -13.83
C ASN A 82 -1.87 -5.53 -14.96
N MET A 83 -1.37 -6.73 -15.23
CA MET A 83 -0.34 -6.96 -16.25
C MET A 83 -0.90 -7.36 -17.61
N SER A 84 -2.19 -7.18 -17.87
CA SER A 84 -2.80 -7.57 -19.14
C SER A 84 -2.22 -6.82 -20.36
N TYR A 85 -1.71 -5.60 -20.17
CA TYR A 85 -1.03 -4.85 -21.22
C TYR A 85 0.22 -5.54 -21.80
N VAL A 86 0.94 -6.29 -20.97
CA VAL A 86 2.16 -7.02 -21.40
C VAL A 86 1.88 -8.46 -21.84
N LYS A 87 0.62 -8.91 -21.78
CA LYS A 87 0.24 -10.24 -22.26
C LYS A 87 0.51 -10.38 -23.75
N GLY A 88 1.28 -11.41 -24.11
CA GLY A 88 1.79 -11.63 -25.48
C GLY A 88 3.05 -10.82 -25.82
N LYS A 89 3.52 -9.96 -24.90
CA LYS A 89 4.76 -9.20 -25.03
C LYS A 89 5.83 -9.63 -24.01
N GLU A 90 5.67 -10.77 -23.34
CA GLU A 90 6.54 -11.20 -22.24
C GLU A 90 8.01 -11.25 -22.67
N LYS A 91 8.28 -11.68 -23.91
CA LYS A 91 9.64 -11.73 -24.50
C LYS A 91 10.26 -10.35 -24.74
N ASN A 92 9.46 -9.30 -24.71
CA ASN A 92 9.92 -7.92 -24.89
C ASN A 92 10.35 -7.29 -23.56
N ILE A 93 10.02 -7.90 -22.41
CA ILE A 93 10.40 -7.40 -21.09
C ILE A 93 11.89 -7.69 -20.88
N ARG A 94 12.70 -6.63 -20.92
CA ARG A 94 14.16 -6.69 -20.78
C ARG A 94 14.61 -6.79 -19.34
N GLY A 95 13.78 -6.31 -18.40
CA GLY A 95 14.05 -6.41 -16.98
C GLY A 95 13.00 -5.71 -16.13
N VAL A 96 13.02 -6.06 -14.84
CA VAL A 96 12.30 -5.37 -13.77
C VAL A 96 13.33 -4.80 -12.83
N ILE A 97 13.14 -3.56 -12.42
CA ILE A 97 14.06 -2.82 -11.55
C ILE A 97 13.29 -2.40 -10.32
N PHE A 98 13.81 -2.69 -9.14
CA PHE A 98 13.18 -2.31 -7.88
C PHE A 98 13.91 -1.16 -7.23
N THR A 99 13.17 -0.15 -6.82
CA THR A 99 13.69 1.03 -6.15
C THR A 99 14.12 0.72 -4.72
N HIS A 100 13.29 0.01 -3.97
CA HIS A 100 13.53 -0.37 -2.57
C HIS A 100 12.59 -1.50 -2.11
N ALA A 101 12.70 -1.89 -0.84
CA ALA A 101 12.10 -3.13 -0.33
C ALA A 101 10.75 -2.98 0.38
N HIS A 102 10.03 -1.87 0.25
CA HIS A 102 8.68 -1.78 0.78
C HIS A 102 7.69 -2.65 -0.02
N LEU A 103 6.63 -3.12 0.64
CA LEU A 103 5.68 -4.05 0.03
C LEU A 103 4.90 -3.43 -1.13
N ASP A 104 4.65 -2.15 -1.08
CA ASP A 104 4.01 -1.39 -2.15
C ASP A 104 4.92 -1.16 -3.38
N HIS A 105 6.19 -1.64 -3.33
CA HIS A 105 7.15 -1.69 -4.44
C HIS A 105 7.56 -3.10 -4.84
N ILE A 106 7.61 -4.07 -3.90
CA ILE A 106 8.05 -5.44 -4.20
C ILE A 106 6.99 -6.52 -3.98
N GLY A 107 5.89 -6.18 -3.31
CA GLY A 107 4.98 -7.17 -2.72
C GLY A 107 4.22 -8.03 -3.71
N ALA A 108 4.04 -7.58 -4.95
CA ALA A 108 3.34 -8.33 -5.98
C ALA A 108 4.22 -9.30 -6.79
N VAL A 109 5.54 -9.30 -6.59
CA VAL A 109 6.49 -10.13 -7.36
C VAL A 109 6.04 -11.59 -7.45
N SER A 110 5.74 -12.21 -6.31
CA SER A 110 5.35 -13.63 -6.26
C SER A 110 4.03 -13.95 -6.97
N HIS A 111 3.18 -12.96 -7.19
CA HIS A 111 1.89 -13.12 -7.86
C HIS A 111 1.94 -12.82 -9.36
N ILE A 112 2.92 -12.01 -9.80
CA ILE A 112 3.02 -11.48 -11.16
C ILE A 112 4.08 -12.18 -11.99
N ILE A 113 5.23 -12.54 -11.40
CA ILE A 113 6.45 -12.89 -12.12
C ILE A 113 6.25 -14.00 -13.17
N ASN A 114 5.45 -15.01 -12.87
CA ASN A 114 5.12 -16.09 -13.81
C ASN A 114 4.31 -15.60 -15.01
N LYS A 115 3.42 -14.62 -14.78
CA LYS A 115 2.53 -14.09 -15.81
C LYS A 115 3.27 -13.24 -16.84
N ILE A 116 4.47 -12.78 -16.50
CA ILE A 116 5.31 -11.94 -17.37
C ILE A 116 6.59 -12.65 -17.84
N GLY A 117 6.66 -13.99 -17.70
CA GLY A 117 7.75 -14.81 -18.25
C GLY A 117 9.05 -14.83 -17.45
N ASN A 118 9.02 -14.46 -16.16
CA ASN A 118 10.19 -14.46 -15.25
C ASN A 118 11.42 -13.72 -15.82
N PRO A 119 11.30 -12.46 -16.26
CA PRO A 119 12.41 -11.68 -16.78
C PRO A 119 13.50 -11.45 -15.73
N PRO A 120 14.72 -11.02 -16.11
CA PRO A 120 15.73 -10.58 -15.16
C PRO A 120 15.21 -9.46 -14.26
N MET A 121 15.49 -9.56 -12.96
CA MET A 121 15.10 -8.57 -11.94
C MET A 121 16.35 -7.99 -11.30
N PHE A 122 16.33 -6.69 -11.00
CA PHE A 122 17.47 -5.94 -10.48
C PHE A 122 17.07 -5.14 -9.26
N ALA A 123 17.82 -5.28 -8.18
CA ALA A 123 17.59 -4.56 -6.92
C ALA A 123 18.89 -4.48 -6.09
N THR A 124 18.93 -3.68 -5.05
CA THR A 124 20.05 -3.73 -4.08
C THR A 124 20.03 -5.03 -3.27
N ASP A 125 21.17 -5.38 -2.66
CA ASP A 125 21.33 -6.64 -1.91
C ASP A 125 20.21 -6.85 -0.88
N LEU A 126 19.89 -5.83 -0.10
CA LEU A 126 18.83 -5.92 0.90
C LEU A 126 17.45 -6.15 0.27
N THR A 127 17.14 -5.41 -0.79
CA THR A 127 15.88 -5.58 -1.52
C THR A 127 15.79 -6.98 -2.14
N CYS A 128 16.88 -7.48 -2.72
CA CYS A 128 16.97 -8.87 -3.20
C CYS A 128 16.70 -9.89 -2.09
N GLY A 129 17.31 -9.71 -0.92
CA GLY A 129 17.11 -10.58 0.24
C GLY A 129 15.65 -10.63 0.69
N LEU A 130 15.00 -9.46 0.78
CA LEU A 130 13.60 -9.34 1.20
C LEU A 130 12.62 -9.88 0.15
N ILE A 131 12.88 -9.67 -1.15
CA ILE A 131 12.11 -10.30 -2.24
C ILE A 131 12.21 -11.82 -2.16
N ASN A 132 13.43 -12.37 -2.06
CA ASN A 132 13.63 -13.82 -1.99
C ASN A 132 12.95 -14.42 -0.78
N LYS A 133 13.07 -13.77 0.39
CA LYS A 133 12.41 -14.23 1.60
C LYS A 133 10.89 -14.27 1.44
N ARG A 134 10.29 -13.18 0.96
CA ARG A 134 8.84 -13.16 0.73
C ARG A 134 8.42 -14.20 -0.31
N HIS A 135 9.20 -14.36 -1.37
CA HIS A 135 8.93 -15.35 -2.39
C HIS A 135 8.97 -16.79 -1.85
N SER A 136 9.86 -17.08 -0.90
CA SER A 136 9.96 -18.40 -0.26
C SER A 136 8.76 -18.77 0.63
N GLU A 137 7.91 -17.81 0.98
CA GLU A 137 6.67 -18.05 1.72
C GLU A 137 5.56 -18.66 0.83
N TYR A 138 5.74 -18.64 -0.51
CA TYR A 138 4.80 -19.20 -1.48
C TYR A 138 5.30 -20.54 -2.02
N GLN A 139 4.43 -21.54 -1.99
CA GLN A 139 4.73 -22.86 -2.57
C GLN A 139 4.64 -22.82 -4.11
N ASP A 140 5.34 -23.74 -4.77
CA ASP A 140 5.29 -23.97 -6.21
C ASP A 140 5.57 -22.74 -7.11
N LYS A 141 6.43 -21.84 -6.64
CA LYS A 141 6.88 -20.68 -7.43
C LYS A 141 8.25 -20.95 -8.08
N PRO A 142 8.50 -20.45 -9.30
CA PRO A 142 9.78 -20.61 -9.97
C PRO A 142 10.87 -19.86 -9.22
N GLN A 143 12.10 -20.32 -9.37
CA GLN A 143 13.26 -19.56 -8.91
C GLN A 143 13.30 -18.20 -9.62
N LEU A 144 13.51 -17.14 -8.84
CA LEU A 144 13.60 -15.78 -9.35
C LEU A 144 14.93 -15.54 -10.08
N ASN A 145 14.89 -14.87 -11.24
CA ASN A 145 16.10 -14.40 -11.91
C ASN A 145 16.51 -13.03 -11.35
N LEU A 146 16.85 -12.99 -10.07
CA LEU A 146 17.12 -11.77 -9.30
C LEU A 146 18.63 -11.52 -9.21
N ARG A 147 19.05 -10.30 -9.52
CA ARG A 147 20.45 -9.86 -9.57
C ARG A 147 20.63 -8.61 -8.72
N SER A 148 21.67 -8.61 -7.89
CA SER A 148 22.03 -7.45 -7.11
C SER A 148 22.71 -6.38 -7.97
N VAL A 149 22.39 -5.11 -7.68
CA VAL A 149 23.00 -3.93 -8.30
C VAL A 149 23.36 -2.88 -7.22
N LYS A 150 24.31 -2.03 -7.56
CA LYS A 150 24.80 -0.91 -6.73
C LYS A 150 24.58 0.41 -7.46
N SER A 151 24.64 1.50 -6.73
CA SER A 151 24.43 2.86 -7.28
C SER A 151 25.42 3.28 -8.36
N ASN A 152 26.52 2.56 -8.55
CA ASN A 152 27.51 2.82 -9.60
C ASN A 152 27.38 1.87 -10.81
N ASP A 153 26.45 0.92 -10.77
CA ASP A 153 26.28 -0.03 -11.87
C ASP A 153 25.53 0.61 -13.03
N VAL A 154 25.77 0.09 -14.22
CA VAL A 154 25.08 0.49 -15.45
C VAL A 154 24.57 -0.77 -16.14
N LEU A 155 23.28 -0.82 -16.40
CA LEU A 155 22.62 -1.93 -17.09
C LEU A 155 22.26 -1.54 -18.52
N ARG A 156 22.43 -2.49 -19.45
CA ARG A 156 21.92 -2.36 -20.81
C ARG A 156 20.75 -3.33 -21.02
N LEU A 157 19.56 -2.79 -21.17
CA LEU A 157 18.29 -3.52 -21.24
C LEU A 157 17.57 -3.19 -22.56
N GLY A 158 17.97 -3.85 -23.64
CA GLY A 158 17.51 -3.53 -24.99
C GLY A 158 17.90 -2.11 -25.40
N SER A 159 16.94 -1.28 -25.73
CA SER A 159 17.13 0.14 -26.12
C SER A 159 17.38 1.07 -24.92
N PHE A 160 17.35 0.54 -23.70
CA PHE A 160 17.52 1.31 -22.47
C PHE A 160 18.91 1.12 -21.87
N THR A 161 19.50 2.21 -21.40
CA THR A 161 20.66 2.17 -20.50
C THR A 161 20.23 2.74 -19.15
N VAL A 162 20.36 1.93 -18.10
CA VAL A 162 19.87 2.23 -16.75
C VAL A 162 21.06 2.47 -15.83
N GLU A 163 21.02 3.61 -15.13
CA GLU A 163 21.98 4.01 -14.09
C GLU A 163 21.21 4.21 -12.78
N PHE A 164 21.91 4.26 -11.66
CA PHE A 164 21.33 4.35 -10.33
C PHE A 164 21.96 5.47 -9.51
N PHE A 165 21.21 5.99 -8.54
CA PHE A 165 21.69 6.86 -7.48
C PHE A 165 21.00 6.49 -6.18
N GLY A 166 21.72 6.59 -5.05
CA GLY A 166 21.14 6.35 -3.73
C GLY A 166 20.23 7.51 -3.31
N VAL A 167 19.13 7.17 -2.65
CA VAL A 167 18.21 8.14 -2.04
C VAL A 167 18.04 7.86 -0.55
N ALA A 168 17.85 8.91 0.23
CA ALA A 168 17.46 8.74 1.62
C ALA A 168 15.99 8.34 1.70
N HIS A 169 15.74 7.25 2.41
CA HIS A 169 14.41 6.72 2.69
C HIS A 169 14.44 5.90 3.98
N SER A 170 13.32 5.29 4.36
CA SER A 170 13.22 4.49 5.59
C SER A 170 13.89 3.10 5.50
N VAL A 171 14.18 2.63 4.30
CA VAL A 171 14.85 1.34 4.03
C VAL A 171 16.25 1.58 3.49
N PRO A 172 17.31 0.96 4.06
CA PRO A 172 18.66 1.04 3.53
C PRO A 172 18.75 0.52 2.10
N GLY A 173 19.57 1.17 1.28
CA GLY A 173 19.77 0.78 -0.10
C GLY A 173 18.65 1.20 -1.06
N SER A 174 17.81 2.16 -0.69
CA SER A 174 16.84 2.76 -1.61
C SER A 174 17.54 3.52 -2.72
N MET A 175 17.02 3.40 -3.95
CA MET A 175 17.63 3.94 -5.17
C MET A 175 16.62 4.71 -6.01
N GLY A 176 17.07 5.85 -6.57
CA GLY A 176 16.46 6.41 -7.76
C GLY A 176 17.10 5.80 -9.03
N ILE A 177 16.39 5.90 -10.13
CA ILE A 177 16.72 5.26 -11.41
C ILE A 177 16.83 6.31 -12.51
N VAL A 178 17.89 6.26 -13.30
CA VAL A 178 18.08 7.07 -14.50
C VAL A 178 18.00 6.16 -15.72
N VAL A 179 17.04 6.38 -16.58
CA VAL A 179 16.84 5.60 -17.81
C VAL A 179 17.18 6.44 -19.03
N ASN A 180 18.28 6.16 -19.67
CA ASN A 180 18.62 6.76 -20.96
C ASN A 180 17.89 6.01 -22.06
N THR A 181 17.14 6.73 -22.86
CA THR A 181 16.32 6.22 -23.96
C THR A 181 16.66 6.94 -25.26
N PRO A 182 16.28 6.43 -26.43
CA PRO A 182 16.46 7.15 -27.69
C PRO A 182 15.70 8.48 -27.79
N CYS A 183 14.69 8.71 -26.93
CA CYS A 183 13.91 9.97 -26.89
C CYS A 183 14.43 10.97 -25.85
N GLY A 184 15.33 10.54 -24.95
CA GLY A 184 15.89 11.35 -23.88
C GLY A 184 16.02 10.60 -22.57
N THR A 185 16.51 11.28 -21.55
CA THR A 185 16.76 10.69 -20.23
C THR A 185 15.57 10.87 -19.31
N ILE A 186 15.08 9.79 -18.72
CA ILE A 186 14.04 9.75 -17.71
C ILE A 186 14.69 9.54 -16.34
N VAL A 187 14.22 10.25 -15.33
CA VAL A 187 14.60 10.04 -13.92
C VAL A 187 13.36 9.58 -13.18
N HIS A 188 13.47 8.49 -12.43
CA HIS A 188 12.47 8.01 -11.48
C HIS A 188 13.07 8.09 -10.08
N THR A 189 12.44 8.83 -9.18
CA THR A 189 13.04 9.07 -7.86
C THR A 189 13.00 7.84 -6.96
N GLY A 190 12.03 6.93 -7.17
CA GLY A 190 11.57 6.05 -6.10
C GLY A 190 11.07 6.89 -4.92
N ASP A 191 10.80 6.24 -3.81
CA ASP A 191 10.48 6.94 -2.56
C ASP A 191 11.72 7.60 -2.01
N PHE A 192 11.62 8.89 -1.70
CA PHE A 192 12.77 9.64 -1.23
C PHE A 192 12.41 10.74 -0.25
N LYS A 193 13.39 11.14 0.52
CA LYS A 193 13.43 12.42 1.24
C LYS A 193 14.79 13.09 1.05
N ILE A 194 14.88 14.34 1.36
CA ILE A 194 16.17 15.03 1.49
C ILE A 194 16.54 15.04 2.97
N ASP A 195 17.73 14.55 3.28
CA ASP A 195 18.27 14.54 4.64
C ASP A 195 19.64 15.20 4.61
N ASP A 196 19.74 16.35 5.25
CA ASP A 196 20.96 17.16 5.26
C ASP A 196 22.10 16.52 6.09
N ASN A 197 21.77 15.46 6.84
CA ASN A 197 22.80 14.73 7.60
C ASN A 197 23.30 13.52 6.79
N PRO A 198 24.60 13.45 6.51
CA PRO A 198 25.20 12.38 5.70
C PRO A 198 25.11 10.97 6.32
N GLY A 199 24.45 10.80 7.47
CA GLY A 199 24.22 9.49 8.09
C GLY A 199 23.24 8.60 7.34
N SER A 200 22.23 9.17 6.66
CA SER A 200 21.19 8.43 5.94
C SER A 200 21.42 8.39 4.42
N GLN A 201 22.05 9.41 3.87
CA GLN A 201 22.45 9.51 2.47
C GLN A 201 23.89 10.00 2.38
N SER A 202 24.73 9.30 1.62
CA SER A 202 26.12 9.74 1.47
C SER A 202 26.20 11.06 0.70
N ILE A 203 27.16 11.91 1.04
CA ILE A 203 27.43 13.16 0.30
C ILE A 203 27.63 12.88 -1.19
N GLN A 204 28.26 11.75 -1.52
CA GLN A 204 28.48 11.31 -2.92
C GLN A 204 27.18 11.08 -3.67
N GLU A 205 26.16 10.51 -3.04
CA GLU A 205 24.85 10.26 -3.69
C GLU A 205 24.11 11.58 -3.89
N THR A 206 24.14 12.50 -2.94
CA THR A 206 23.58 13.86 -3.12
C THR A 206 24.25 14.59 -4.29
N GLU A 207 25.57 14.52 -4.41
CA GLU A 207 26.30 15.12 -5.53
C GLU A 207 25.96 14.43 -6.88
N LYS A 208 25.69 13.13 -6.90
CA LYS A 208 25.18 12.45 -8.11
C LYS A 208 23.82 13.01 -8.53
N ILE A 209 22.89 13.21 -7.58
CA ILE A 209 21.57 13.81 -7.88
C ILE A 209 21.75 15.22 -8.44
N LYS A 210 22.55 16.07 -7.80
CA LYS A 210 22.85 17.44 -8.28
C LYS A 210 23.50 17.43 -9.66
N ALA A 211 24.37 16.44 -9.94
CA ALA A 211 25.02 16.29 -11.24
C ALA A 211 24.03 15.96 -12.37
N LEU A 212 22.84 15.40 -12.08
CA LEU A 212 21.79 15.20 -13.06
C LEU A 212 21.36 16.51 -13.71
N GLY A 213 21.35 17.62 -12.97
CA GLY A 213 21.01 18.94 -13.50
C GLY A 213 21.98 19.48 -14.57
N LYS A 214 23.15 18.87 -14.75
CA LYS A 214 24.09 19.16 -15.86
C LYS A 214 23.75 18.35 -17.12
N ARG A 215 22.83 17.37 -17.01
CA ARG A 215 22.34 16.54 -18.11
C ARG A 215 21.03 17.11 -18.65
N LYS A 216 20.69 16.80 -19.90
CA LYS A 216 19.38 17.14 -20.48
C LYS A 216 18.35 16.09 -20.04
N ILE A 217 17.75 16.28 -18.86
CA ILE A 217 16.71 15.38 -18.35
C ILE A 217 15.40 15.70 -19.08
N LEU A 218 14.85 14.68 -19.77
CA LEU A 218 13.59 14.79 -20.50
C LEU A 218 12.40 14.86 -19.53
N ALA A 219 12.29 13.90 -18.64
CA ALA A 219 11.21 13.91 -17.64
C ALA A 219 11.71 13.34 -16.31
N MET A 220 11.13 13.84 -15.21
CA MET A 220 11.30 13.31 -13.87
C MET A 220 9.96 12.81 -13.36
N LEU A 221 9.90 11.51 -13.06
CA LEU A 221 8.81 10.85 -12.34
C LEU A 221 9.17 10.94 -10.86
N ALA A 222 8.37 11.65 -10.06
CA ALA A 222 8.76 11.97 -8.69
C ALA A 222 7.63 11.65 -7.70
N ASP A 223 8.03 10.99 -6.60
CA ASP A 223 7.20 10.65 -5.44
C ASP A 223 6.39 11.86 -4.94
N SER A 224 5.10 11.66 -4.71
CA SER A 224 4.18 12.71 -4.26
C SER A 224 3.51 12.40 -2.91
N THR A 225 3.88 11.32 -2.25
CA THR A 225 3.20 10.80 -1.05
C THR A 225 3.01 11.85 0.05
N ASN A 226 3.99 12.73 0.26
CA ASN A 226 3.90 13.81 1.24
C ASN A 226 3.81 15.23 0.63
N ALA A 227 3.48 15.35 -0.65
CA ALA A 227 3.43 16.63 -1.36
C ALA A 227 2.39 17.63 -0.80
N SER A 228 1.40 17.18 -0.04
CA SER A 228 0.44 18.03 0.67
C SER A 228 1.00 18.65 1.96
N GLN A 229 2.15 18.17 2.46
CA GLN A 229 2.73 18.62 3.72
C GLN A 229 3.69 19.79 3.48
N PRO A 230 3.50 20.93 4.16
CA PRO A 230 4.41 22.08 4.06
C PRO A 230 5.75 21.81 4.76
N GLY A 231 6.75 22.61 4.43
CA GLY A 231 8.08 22.54 5.02
C GLY A 231 8.95 21.42 4.49
N ARG A 232 9.92 21.02 5.29
CA ARG A 232 10.88 19.93 5.04
C ARG A 232 10.57 18.71 5.86
N GLN A 233 11.02 17.55 5.39
CA GLN A 233 11.00 16.33 6.20
C GLN A 233 12.05 16.46 7.33
N LEU A 234 11.68 15.93 8.51
CA LEU A 234 12.61 15.91 9.65
C LEU A 234 13.82 15.02 9.34
N PRO A 235 15.03 15.48 9.65
CA PRO A 235 16.23 14.68 9.47
C PRO A 235 16.30 13.53 10.49
N GLU A 236 16.89 12.42 10.10
CA GLU A 236 16.97 11.22 10.95
C GLU A 236 17.74 11.43 12.25
N HIS A 237 18.70 12.35 12.28
CA HIS A 237 19.50 12.59 13.49
C HIS A 237 18.66 13.23 14.62
N GLU A 238 17.68 14.08 14.30
CA GLU A 238 16.78 14.64 15.31
C GLU A 238 15.93 13.55 15.96
N ILE A 239 15.40 12.64 15.13
CA ILE A 239 14.65 11.50 15.64
C ILE A 239 15.52 10.58 16.51
N GLN A 240 16.77 10.37 16.10
CA GLN A 240 17.73 9.58 16.86
C GLN A 240 18.00 10.20 18.22
N THR A 241 18.18 11.54 18.29
CA THR A 241 18.39 12.26 19.55
C THR A 241 17.20 12.10 20.47
N ASN A 242 15.98 12.29 19.97
CA ASN A 242 14.76 12.16 20.78
C ASN A 242 14.55 10.73 21.29
N ILE A 243 14.81 9.72 20.45
CA ILE A 243 14.75 8.32 20.87
C ILE A 243 15.80 8.01 21.96
N ASP A 244 17.00 8.56 21.80
CA ASP A 244 18.08 8.39 22.78
C ASP A 244 17.72 9.00 24.13
N GLU A 245 17.18 10.22 24.17
CA GLU A 245 16.66 10.86 25.38
C GLU A 245 15.56 10.04 26.07
N ILE A 246 14.62 9.47 25.31
CA ILE A 246 13.57 8.63 25.85
C ILE A 246 14.18 7.38 26.50
N ILE A 247 15.16 6.74 25.83
CA ILE A 247 15.81 5.52 26.33
C ILE A 247 16.61 5.82 27.59
N GLU A 248 17.29 6.95 27.65
CA GLU A 248 18.07 7.39 28.82
C GLU A 248 17.18 7.66 30.04
N HIS A 249 16.06 8.37 29.86
CA HIS A 249 15.25 8.86 30.96
C HIS A 249 14.15 7.87 31.41
N SER A 250 13.85 6.84 30.63
CA SER A 250 12.84 5.83 31.01
C SER A 250 13.26 5.01 32.22
N GLN A 251 12.49 5.07 33.29
CA GLN A 251 12.78 4.39 34.56
C GLN A 251 12.33 2.93 34.60
N GLY A 252 11.42 2.55 33.70
CA GLY A 252 10.87 1.21 33.58
C GLY A 252 11.33 0.48 32.32
N ARG A 253 10.61 -0.61 32.02
CA ARG A 253 10.76 -1.34 30.77
C ARG A 253 10.26 -0.49 29.62
N LEU A 254 11.02 -0.52 28.52
CA LEU A 254 10.70 0.24 27.31
C LEU A 254 10.11 -0.70 26.26
N ILE A 255 9.02 -0.30 25.61
CA ILE A 255 8.40 -1.05 24.50
C ILE A 255 8.26 -0.10 23.32
N ILE A 256 8.96 -0.37 22.22
CA ILE A 256 9.00 0.51 21.04
C ILE A 256 8.33 -0.18 19.86
N GLY A 257 7.17 0.33 19.48
CA GLY A 257 6.45 -0.11 18.27
C GLY A 257 6.94 0.64 17.04
N THR A 258 7.34 -0.10 15.98
CA THR A 258 7.74 0.48 14.70
C THR A 258 7.43 -0.47 13.54
N PHE A 259 7.58 -0.02 12.29
CA PHE A 259 7.44 -0.87 11.12
C PHE A 259 8.61 -1.85 10.99
N SER A 260 8.33 -3.08 10.63
CA SER A 260 9.35 -4.12 10.42
C SER A 260 10.30 -3.82 9.25
N SER A 261 9.90 -2.97 8.33
CA SER A 261 10.70 -2.52 7.18
C SER A 261 11.64 -1.35 7.51
N MET A 262 11.43 -0.63 8.62
CA MET A 262 12.26 0.51 9.03
C MET A 262 13.58 0.05 9.65
N ILE A 263 14.39 -0.65 8.88
CA ILE A 263 15.64 -1.29 9.35
C ILE A 263 16.61 -0.25 9.94
N SER A 264 16.73 0.92 9.32
CA SER A 264 17.57 2.01 9.85
C SER A 264 17.10 2.48 11.23
N ARG A 265 15.78 2.64 11.44
CA ARG A 265 15.20 3.02 12.71
C ARG A 265 15.41 1.95 13.78
N ILE A 266 15.22 0.69 13.43
CA ILE A 266 15.47 -0.43 14.35
C ILE A 266 16.94 -0.44 14.77
N GLN A 267 17.88 -0.21 13.84
CA GLN A 267 19.30 -0.08 14.15
C GLN A 267 19.59 1.08 15.11
N GLN A 268 18.98 2.27 14.87
CA GLN A 268 19.12 3.43 15.77
C GLN A 268 18.64 3.13 17.19
N ILE A 269 17.46 2.47 17.33
CA ILE A 269 16.91 2.08 18.61
C ILE A 269 17.84 1.10 19.32
N ILE A 270 18.36 0.10 18.62
CA ILE A 270 19.28 -0.90 19.19
C ILE A 270 20.57 -0.22 19.65
N PHE A 271 21.16 0.67 18.84
CA PHE A 271 22.37 1.41 19.22
C PHE A 271 22.15 2.30 20.44
N ALA A 272 21.00 2.98 20.54
CA ALA A 272 20.69 3.76 21.72
C ALA A 272 20.54 2.85 22.96
N CYS A 273 19.87 1.71 22.84
CA CYS A 273 19.78 0.71 23.91
C CYS A 273 21.17 0.21 24.36
N GLU A 274 22.06 -0.07 23.42
CA GLU A 274 23.43 -0.49 23.70
C GLU A 274 24.21 0.57 24.49
N ARG A 275 24.11 1.85 24.13
CA ARG A 275 24.75 2.97 24.84
C ARG A 275 24.28 3.09 26.30
N HIS A 276 22.98 2.84 26.55
CA HIS A 276 22.37 2.94 27.87
C HIS A 276 22.34 1.59 28.61
N GLY A 277 23.02 0.57 28.08
CA GLY A 277 23.16 -0.75 28.72
C GLY A 277 21.88 -1.53 28.85
N ARG A 278 20.91 -1.30 27.93
CA ARG A 278 19.65 -2.06 27.87
C ARG A 278 19.79 -3.29 26.97
N LYS A 279 19.25 -4.40 27.41
CA LYS A 279 19.04 -5.62 26.61
C LYS A 279 17.81 -5.44 25.75
N VAL A 280 17.84 -5.99 24.53
CA VAL A 280 16.76 -5.78 23.54
C VAL A 280 16.12 -7.12 23.18
N ALA A 281 14.81 -7.22 23.37
CA ALA A 281 14.01 -8.31 22.82
C ALA A 281 13.28 -7.83 21.56
N ILE A 282 13.32 -8.65 20.51
CA ILE A 282 12.61 -8.34 19.24
C ILE A 282 11.33 -9.17 19.18
N GLU A 283 10.18 -8.53 18.93
CA GLU A 283 8.91 -9.21 18.78
C GLU A 283 8.16 -8.84 17.49
N GLY A 284 7.64 -9.89 16.85
CA GLY A 284 7.03 -9.85 15.51
C GLY A 284 7.84 -10.67 14.52
N PHE A 285 7.17 -11.59 13.83
CA PHE A 285 7.81 -12.53 12.89
C PHE A 285 8.54 -11.80 11.76
N SER A 286 7.88 -10.85 11.10
CA SER A 286 8.48 -10.06 10.00
C SER A 286 9.69 -9.25 10.48
N MET A 287 9.63 -8.66 11.68
CA MET A 287 10.73 -7.87 12.23
C MET A 287 11.95 -8.75 12.53
N LYS A 288 11.78 -9.87 13.21
CA LYS A 288 12.87 -10.84 13.47
C LYS A 288 13.55 -11.28 12.19
N SER A 289 12.74 -11.57 11.17
CA SER A 289 13.24 -12.02 9.87
C SER A 289 13.99 -10.93 9.11
N ASN A 290 13.45 -9.70 9.06
CA ASN A 290 14.10 -8.59 8.37
C ASN A 290 15.42 -8.20 9.05
N ILE A 291 15.49 -8.22 10.38
CA ILE A 291 16.71 -8.01 11.15
C ILE A 291 17.77 -9.07 10.80
N ALA A 292 17.38 -10.35 10.76
CA ALA A 292 18.32 -11.44 10.43
C ALA A 292 18.93 -11.25 9.02
N ILE A 293 18.11 -10.92 8.02
CA ILE A 293 18.57 -10.64 6.66
C ILE A 293 19.49 -9.41 6.64
N ALA A 294 19.11 -8.34 7.34
CA ALA A 294 19.90 -7.12 7.39
C ALA A 294 21.27 -7.34 8.07
N GLN A 295 21.34 -8.21 9.10
CA GLN A 295 22.60 -8.60 9.74
C GLN A 295 23.46 -9.46 8.81
N GLU A 296 22.88 -10.47 8.15
CA GLU A 296 23.57 -11.33 7.20
C GLU A 296 24.22 -10.54 6.05
N LEU A 297 23.50 -9.56 5.54
CA LEU A 297 23.97 -8.69 4.46
C LEU A 297 24.83 -7.51 4.93
N GLY A 298 25.09 -7.37 6.24
CA GLY A 298 25.93 -6.32 6.81
C GLY A 298 25.31 -4.93 6.91
N TYR A 299 24.00 -4.80 6.67
CA TYR A 299 23.25 -3.54 6.84
C TYR A 299 22.96 -3.21 8.31
N MET A 300 22.98 -4.23 9.18
CA MET A 300 22.73 -4.06 10.61
C MET A 300 23.86 -4.66 11.43
N LYS A 301 24.36 -3.88 12.39
CA LYS A 301 25.41 -4.31 13.35
C LYS A 301 24.82 -4.27 14.74
N ILE A 302 24.90 -5.36 15.46
CA ILE A 302 24.41 -5.49 16.84
C ILE A 302 25.54 -6.10 17.68
N GLN A 303 25.82 -5.50 18.84
CA GLN A 303 26.85 -6.03 19.75
C GLN A 303 26.44 -7.41 20.29
N LYS A 304 27.44 -8.22 20.59
CA LYS A 304 27.22 -9.51 21.21
C LYS A 304 26.46 -9.33 22.52
N ASP A 305 25.50 -10.23 22.76
CA ASP A 305 24.67 -10.28 23.98
C ASP A 305 23.69 -9.07 24.15
N THR A 306 23.52 -8.20 23.17
CA THR A 306 22.48 -7.16 23.18
C THR A 306 21.10 -7.77 23.03
N LEU A 307 20.94 -8.68 22.05
CA LEU A 307 19.65 -9.34 21.80
C LEU A 307 19.42 -10.46 22.79
N ILE A 308 18.23 -10.50 23.37
CA ILE A 308 17.76 -11.55 24.28
C ILE A 308 16.43 -12.16 23.79
N ASP A 309 16.17 -13.40 24.19
CA ASP A 309 14.82 -13.98 23.99
C ASP A 309 13.83 -13.28 24.92
N SER A 310 12.62 -13.00 24.45
CA SER A 310 11.56 -12.37 25.25
C SER A 310 11.17 -13.17 26.51
N LYS A 311 11.46 -14.48 26.56
CA LYS A 311 11.28 -15.32 27.73
C LYS A 311 12.26 -15.02 28.85
N ARG A 312 13.34 -14.31 28.54
CA ARG A 312 14.42 -13.99 29.48
C ARG A 312 14.39 -12.54 29.95
N ILE A 313 13.34 -11.80 29.63
CA ILE A 313 13.21 -10.37 29.98
C ILE A 313 13.27 -10.22 31.51
N ASP A 314 12.63 -11.10 32.25
CA ASP A 314 12.56 -11.06 33.71
C ASP A 314 13.89 -11.43 34.38
N ASP A 315 14.89 -11.93 33.64
CA ASP A 315 16.26 -12.13 34.15
C ASP A 315 17.01 -10.81 34.40
N TYR A 316 16.47 -9.67 33.92
CA TYR A 316 17.12 -8.38 33.96
C TYR A 316 16.26 -7.32 34.68
N PRO A 317 16.89 -6.30 35.30
CA PRO A 317 16.17 -5.17 35.86
C PRO A 317 15.32 -4.48 34.78
N ARG A 318 14.12 -3.99 35.12
CA ARG A 318 13.18 -3.42 34.17
C ARG A 318 13.74 -2.21 33.40
N ASP A 319 14.50 -1.35 34.09
CA ASP A 319 15.21 -0.21 33.48
C ASP A 319 16.36 -0.63 32.54
N LYS A 320 16.68 -1.91 32.47
CA LYS A 320 17.72 -2.48 31.59
C LYS A 320 17.15 -3.33 30.47
N VAL A 321 15.86 -3.23 30.20
CA VAL A 321 15.19 -3.98 29.13
C VAL A 321 14.44 -3.05 28.18
N ALA A 322 14.56 -3.36 26.89
CA ALA A 322 13.74 -2.78 25.83
C ALA A 322 13.14 -3.89 24.96
N VAL A 323 11.91 -3.71 24.50
CA VAL A 323 11.22 -4.56 23.52
C VAL A 323 10.99 -3.75 22.25
N VAL A 324 11.50 -4.19 21.13
CA VAL A 324 11.20 -3.60 19.83
C VAL A 324 10.22 -4.51 19.10
N CYS A 325 9.07 -3.99 18.69
CA CYS A 325 7.98 -4.83 18.20
C CYS A 325 7.21 -4.21 17.04
N THR A 326 6.50 -5.09 16.30
CA THR A 326 5.51 -4.67 15.29
C THR A 326 4.18 -4.30 15.96
N GLY A 327 3.29 -3.60 15.21
CA GLY A 327 1.92 -3.32 15.67
C GLY A 327 1.66 -1.86 16.03
N ALA A 328 2.53 -0.95 15.62
CA ALA A 328 2.33 0.48 15.82
C ALA A 328 1.14 1.06 15.03
N GLN A 329 0.52 0.29 14.13
CA GLN A 329 -0.69 0.65 13.37
C GLN A 329 -1.97 0.04 13.96
N GLY A 330 -1.87 -0.73 15.04
CA GLY A 330 -3.02 -1.33 15.70
C GLY A 330 -3.52 -2.61 15.04
N GLU A 331 -2.70 -3.26 14.20
CA GLU A 331 -3.05 -4.53 13.56
C GLU A 331 -3.30 -5.61 14.63
N GLU A 332 -4.46 -6.24 14.60
CA GLU A 332 -4.93 -7.16 15.64
C GLU A 332 -3.95 -8.30 15.96
N ARG A 333 -3.26 -8.82 14.94
CA ARG A 333 -2.32 -9.95 15.09
C ARG A 333 -0.88 -9.52 15.38
N ALA A 334 -0.60 -8.23 15.37
CA ALA A 334 0.75 -7.74 15.60
C ALA A 334 1.17 -7.83 17.07
N ALA A 335 2.49 -7.79 17.32
CA ALA A 335 3.04 -8.04 18.64
C ALA A 335 2.55 -7.04 19.69
N LEU A 336 2.59 -5.73 19.39
CA LEU A 336 2.17 -4.69 20.33
C LEU A 336 0.69 -4.83 20.75
N MET A 337 -0.21 -5.11 19.77
CA MET A 337 -1.62 -5.32 20.08
C MET A 337 -1.83 -6.52 21.00
N ARG A 338 -1.15 -7.64 20.71
CA ARG A 338 -1.23 -8.84 21.54
C ARG A 338 -0.66 -8.63 22.95
N ILE A 339 0.41 -7.83 23.08
CA ILE A 339 0.97 -7.45 24.38
C ILE A 339 -0.04 -6.58 25.15
N ALA A 340 -0.63 -5.58 24.50
CA ALA A 340 -1.63 -4.69 25.07
C ALA A 340 -2.89 -5.43 25.53
N ASN A 341 -3.35 -6.41 24.75
CA ASN A 341 -4.54 -7.21 25.07
C ASN A 341 -4.26 -8.40 26.02
N ARG A 342 -3.03 -8.58 26.50
CA ARG A 342 -2.60 -9.75 27.30
C ARG A 342 -2.71 -11.09 26.56
N GLU A 343 -2.63 -11.06 25.24
CA GLU A 343 -2.69 -12.23 24.36
C GLU A 343 -1.30 -12.71 23.91
N HIS A 344 -0.25 -11.96 24.26
CA HIS A 344 1.11 -12.36 23.97
C HIS A 344 1.59 -13.44 24.93
N LYS A 345 2.36 -14.45 24.41
CA LYS A 345 2.73 -15.64 25.17
C LYS A 345 3.64 -15.36 26.38
N THR A 346 4.46 -14.32 26.31
CA THR A 346 5.53 -14.03 27.26
C THR A 346 5.53 -12.60 27.78
N LEU A 347 4.76 -11.72 27.20
CA LEU A 347 4.78 -10.28 27.50
C LEU A 347 3.36 -9.77 27.76
N SER A 348 3.24 -8.90 28.75
CA SER A 348 2.07 -8.07 29.03
C SER A 348 2.53 -6.66 29.41
N ILE A 349 1.66 -5.70 29.31
CA ILE A 349 1.90 -4.35 29.83
C ILE A 349 1.83 -4.39 31.33
N GLU A 350 2.73 -3.67 31.99
CA GLU A 350 2.75 -3.47 33.41
C GLU A 350 2.85 -1.98 33.76
N PRO A 351 2.29 -1.55 34.91
CA PRO A 351 2.41 -0.17 35.35
C PRO A 351 3.88 0.30 35.42
N GLY A 352 4.13 1.48 34.85
CA GLY A 352 5.49 2.06 34.74
C GLY A 352 6.27 1.61 33.52
N ASP A 353 5.69 0.81 32.59
CA ASP A 353 6.26 0.62 31.27
C ASP A 353 6.13 1.92 30.45
N THR A 354 7.16 2.22 29.66
CA THR A 354 7.09 3.30 28.65
C THR A 354 6.88 2.68 27.27
N VAL A 355 5.79 3.06 26.60
CA VAL A 355 5.49 2.58 25.25
C VAL A 355 5.65 3.70 24.23
N VAL A 356 6.53 3.51 23.25
CA VAL A 356 6.84 4.49 22.20
C VAL A 356 6.29 4.04 20.85
N PHE A 357 5.47 4.85 20.21
CA PHE A 357 5.05 4.67 18.82
C PHE A 357 6.01 5.40 17.89
N SER A 358 7.07 4.72 17.45
CA SER A 358 8.03 5.24 16.48
C SER A 358 7.55 5.01 15.05
N SER A 359 6.33 5.47 14.77
CA SER A 359 5.68 5.45 13.45
C SER A 359 4.63 6.56 13.36
N SER A 360 4.40 7.08 12.15
CA SER A 360 3.18 7.85 11.85
C SER A 360 1.99 6.89 11.71
N VAL A 361 0.77 7.44 11.84
CA VAL A 361 -0.45 6.67 11.58
C VAL A 361 -0.69 6.67 10.06
N ILE A 362 -0.81 5.50 9.48
CA ILE A 362 -1.24 5.34 8.09
C ILE A 362 -2.71 5.77 7.99
N PRO A 363 -3.10 6.59 7.00
CA PRO A 363 -4.50 6.94 6.78
C PRO A 363 -5.41 5.71 6.74
N GLY A 364 -6.51 5.75 7.51
CA GLY A 364 -7.42 4.62 7.71
C GLY A 364 -7.19 3.83 9.01
N ASN A 365 -6.00 3.90 9.62
CA ASN A 365 -5.68 3.17 10.85
C ASN A 365 -5.92 3.99 12.14
N GLU A 366 -6.43 5.22 12.04
CA GLU A 366 -6.54 6.15 13.17
C GLU A 366 -7.31 5.57 14.35
N ARG A 367 -8.45 4.90 14.09
CA ARG A 367 -9.28 4.28 15.12
C ARG A 367 -8.57 3.11 15.81
N MET A 368 -7.89 2.28 15.02
CA MET A 368 -7.16 1.14 15.57
C MET A 368 -5.99 1.60 16.46
N VAL A 369 -5.20 2.55 15.99
CA VAL A 369 -4.08 3.13 16.77
C VAL A 369 -4.59 3.81 18.03
N GLN A 370 -5.72 4.56 17.97
CA GLN A 370 -6.30 5.16 19.16
C GLN A 370 -6.75 4.10 20.18
N ARG A 371 -7.38 3.03 19.72
CA ARG A 371 -7.79 1.91 20.58
C ARG A 371 -6.60 1.26 21.30
N VAL A 372 -5.49 1.04 20.60
CA VAL A 372 -4.26 0.51 21.22
C VAL A 372 -3.77 1.45 22.31
N LYS A 373 -3.65 2.75 22.03
CA LYS A 373 -3.21 3.74 23.01
C LYS A 373 -4.10 3.74 24.25
N ASP A 374 -5.42 3.74 24.08
CA ASP A 374 -6.36 3.69 25.20
C ASP A 374 -6.20 2.42 26.06
N THR A 375 -5.93 1.27 25.40
CA THR A 375 -5.63 0.02 26.12
C THR A 375 -4.34 0.13 26.93
N LEU A 376 -3.27 0.67 26.33
CA LEU A 376 -1.98 0.85 27.02
C LEU A 376 -2.09 1.78 28.24
N TYR A 377 -2.80 2.90 28.12
CA TYR A 377 -3.05 3.79 29.27
C TYR A 377 -3.85 3.11 30.38
N ARG A 378 -4.84 2.28 30.04
CA ARG A 378 -5.61 1.50 31.04
C ARG A 378 -4.77 0.48 31.80
N GLU A 379 -3.76 -0.08 31.13
CA GLU A 379 -2.79 -1.02 31.74
C GLU A 379 -1.71 -0.27 32.55
N GLY A 380 -1.70 1.06 32.58
CA GLY A 380 -0.79 1.87 33.39
C GLY A 380 0.54 2.18 32.73
N ALA A 381 0.64 2.10 31.40
CA ALA A 381 1.82 2.50 30.65
C ALA A 381 1.85 4.01 30.38
N ASP A 382 3.06 4.58 30.35
CA ASP A 382 3.33 5.89 29.78
C ASP A 382 3.47 5.78 28.26
N VAL A 383 2.64 6.51 27.50
CA VAL A 383 2.60 6.38 26.03
C VAL A 383 3.16 7.62 25.37
N ILE A 384 4.20 7.44 24.56
CA ILE A 384 4.84 8.50 23.75
C ILE A 384 4.56 8.23 22.26
N HIS A 385 4.14 9.25 21.52
CA HIS A 385 3.89 9.14 20.08
C HIS A 385 4.26 10.44 19.35
N TYR A 386 4.37 10.37 18.01
CA TYR A 386 4.89 11.43 17.14
C TYR A 386 4.22 12.82 17.30
N LYS A 387 3.00 12.91 17.80
CA LYS A 387 2.33 14.20 18.10
C LYS A 387 2.78 14.83 19.42
N MET A 388 3.44 14.08 20.28
CA MET A 388 3.96 14.55 21.57
C MET A 388 5.45 14.87 21.48
N MET A 389 6.19 14.08 20.70
CA MET A 389 7.62 14.20 20.49
C MET A 389 7.97 13.66 19.11
N ASP A 390 8.93 14.26 18.43
CA ASP A 390 9.38 13.80 17.11
C ASP A 390 10.15 12.48 17.23
N VAL A 391 9.42 11.37 17.37
CA VAL A 391 9.94 10.00 17.46
C VAL A 391 9.86 9.25 16.13
N HIS A 392 9.39 9.92 15.09
CA HIS A 392 9.26 9.37 13.74
C HIS A 392 9.42 10.46 12.68
N ALA A 393 10.23 10.18 11.67
CA ALA A 393 10.29 10.94 10.42
C ALA A 393 9.74 10.05 9.30
N GLY A 394 8.89 10.61 8.45
CA GLY A 394 8.42 9.92 7.24
C GLY A 394 9.56 9.65 6.26
N GLY A 395 9.34 8.70 5.36
CA GLY A 395 10.30 8.36 4.30
C GLY A 395 10.21 9.25 3.05
N HIS A 396 9.21 10.12 2.95
CA HIS A 396 8.86 10.85 1.73
C HIS A 396 9.09 12.36 1.85
N ALA A 397 9.46 12.96 0.74
CA ALA A 397 9.72 14.38 0.60
C ALA A 397 8.48 15.23 0.85
N LYS A 398 8.65 16.36 1.58
CA LYS A 398 7.64 17.41 1.73
C LYS A 398 7.84 18.51 0.69
N GLN A 399 7.01 19.55 0.71
CA GLN A 399 6.98 20.57 -0.33
C GLN A 399 8.33 21.24 -0.62
N GLU A 400 9.10 21.59 0.42
CA GLU A 400 10.40 22.22 0.22
C GLU A 400 11.45 21.24 -0.31
N ASP A 401 11.40 19.97 0.12
CA ASP A 401 12.28 18.92 -0.42
C ASP A 401 12.01 18.69 -1.91
N LEU A 402 10.73 18.68 -2.32
CA LEU A 402 10.31 18.55 -3.71
C LEU A 402 10.81 19.72 -4.58
N GLN A 403 10.73 20.95 -4.06
CA GLN A 403 11.25 22.15 -4.75
C GLN A 403 12.76 22.06 -4.91
N GLU A 404 13.46 21.62 -3.88
CA GLU A 404 14.91 21.50 -3.91
C GLU A 404 15.38 20.44 -4.91
N LEU A 405 14.76 19.25 -4.90
CA LEU A 405 15.06 18.22 -5.90
C LEU A 405 14.80 18.71 -7.32
N LEU A 406 13.67 19.39 -7.54
CA LEU A 406 13.34 19.97 -8.84
C LEU A 406 14.43 20.97 -9.29
N GLY A 407 14.94 21.80 -8.39
CA GLY A 407 16.05 22.73 -8.61
C GLY A 407 17.36 22.03 -8.93
N TRP A 408 17.64 20.87 -8.35
CA TRP A 408 18.83 20.08 -8.63
C TRP A 408 18.78 19.38 -9.98
N VAL A 409 17.67 18.68 -10.28
CA VAL A 409 17.54 17.81 -11.48
C VAL A 409 17.20 18.62 -12.75
N ARG A 410 16.40 19.68 -12.63
CA ARG A 410 15.97 20.57 -13.72
C ARG A 410 15.43 19.82 -14.95
N PRO A 411 14.41 18.96 -14.78
CA PRO A 411 13.85 18.22 -15.90
C PRO A 411 13.08 19.14 -16.87
N LYS A 412 12.92 18.74 -18.13
CA LYS A 412 12.02 19.43 -19.06
C LYS A 412 10.56 19.23 -18.68
N TYR A 413 10.21 18.01 -18.25
CA TYR A 413 8.85 17.66 -17.81
C TYR A 413 8.88 17.08 -16.39
N LEU A 414 7.86 17.43 -15.60
CA LEU A 414 7.58 16.82 -14.30
C LEU A 414 6.36 15.92 -14.43
N VAL A 415 6.47 14.71 -13.88
CA VAL A 415 5.39 13.74 -13.78
C VAL A 415 5.26 13.34 -12.31
N PRO A 416 4.36 13.97 -11.54
CA PRO A 416 4.04 13.51 -10.20
C PRO A 416 3.52 12.08 -10.25
N ILE A 417 4.08 11.19 -9.42
CA ILE A 417 3.67 9.79 -9.27
C ILE A 417 3.51 9.47 -7.78
N GLU A 418 2.97 8.30 -7.46
CA GLU A 418 2.88 7.75 -6.10
C GLU A 418 2.08 8.63 -5.14
N GLY A 419 0.79 8.31 -5.03
CA GLY A 419 -0.12 8.97 -4.11
C GLY A 419 -1.50 9.26 -4.67
N HIS A 420 -2.38 9.68 -3.77
CA HIS A 420 -3.73 10.11 -4.16
C HIS A 420 -3.70 11.27 -5.14
N TYR A 421 -4.74 11.41 -5.95
CA TYR A 421 -4.86 12.49 -6.93
C TYR A 421 -4.60 13.89 -6.33
N SER A 422 -5.07 14.11 -5.10
CA SER A 422 -4.82 15.37 -4.38
C SER A 422 -3.32 15.60 -4.11
N PHE A 423 -2.53 14.55 -3.85
CA PHE A 423 -1.09 14.67 -3.61
C PHE A 423 -0.36 14.99 -4.91
N LEU A 424 -0.74 14.36 -6.02
CA LEU A 424 -0.21 14.68 -7.36
C LEU A 424 -0.46 16.15 -7.72
N MET A 425 -1.67 16.64 -7.42
CA MET A 425 -2.05 18.04 -7.63
C MET A 425 -1.26 19.01 -6.75
N GLU A 426 -1.05 18.69 -5.47
CA GLU A 426 -0.25 19.54 -4.57
C GLU A 426 1.23 19.54 -4.98
N HIS A 427 1.76 18.42 -5.49
CA HIS A 427 3.11 18.37 -6.06
C HIS A 427 3.22 19.31 -7.28
N ALA A 428 2.27 19.22 -8.21
CA ALA A 428 2.23 20.11 -9.36
C ALA A 428 2.17 21.59 -8.98
N LYS A 429 1.30 21.97 -8.03
CA LYS A 429 1.22 23.33 -7.50
C LYS A 429 2.52 23.79 -6.81
N THR A 430 3.19 22.86 -6.11
CA THR A 430 4.47 23.12 -5.47
C THR A 430 5.55 23.41 -6.50
N ALA A 431 5.56 22.66 -7.61
CA ALA A 431 6.47 22.90 -8.73
C ALA A 431 6.19 24.26 -9.42
N GLU A 432 4.92 24.61 -9.64
CA GLU A 432 4.53 25.93 -10.19
C GLU A 432 4.98 27.08 -9.27
N ARG A 433 4.81 26.95 -7.94
CA ARG A 433 5.30 27.95 -6.98
C ARG A 433 6.82 28.12 -7.04
N ALA A 434 7.55 27.06 -7.38
CA ALA A 434 8.98 27.10 -7.64
C ALA A 434 9.36 27.64 -9.04
N GLY A 435 8.39 28.06 -9.85
CA GLY A 435 8.59 28.61 -11.18
C GLY A 435 8.63 27.59 -12.32
N PHE A 436 8.24 26.34 -12.07
CA PHE A 436 8.20 25.32 -13.12
C PHE A 436 7.01 25.57 -14.07
N PRO A 437 7.20 25.46 -15.41
CA PRO A 437 6.14 25.77 -16.36
C PRO A 437 4.94 24.82 -16.25
N HIS A 438 3.74 25.35 -16.11
CA HIS A 438 2.49 24.61 -16.04
C HIS A 438 2.34 23.57 -17.16
N ASP A 439 2.61 23.99 -18.41
CA ASP A 439 2.45 23.15 -19.60
C ASP A 439 3.46 21.99 -19.66
N ASN A 440 4.43 21.95 -18.77
CA ASN A 440 5.44 20.89 -18.67
C ASN A 440 5.19 19.93 -17.49
N ILE A 441 4.03 20.02 -16.83
CA ILE A 441 3.62 19.10 -15.77
C ILE A 441 2.55 18.15 -16.29
N PHE A 442 2.80 16.85 -16.20
CA PHE A 442 1.85 15.82 -16.60
C PHE A 442 1.32 15.07 -15.39
N ILE A 443 0.04 15.25 -15.07
CA ILE A 443 -0.65 14.44 -14.06
C ILE A 443 -1.40 13.35 -14.84
N ALA A 444 -0.87 12.13 -14.76
CA ALA A 444 -1.42 10.98 -15.46
C ALA A 444 -2.24 10.11 -14.50
N ASP A 445 -3.40 9.65 -14.95
CA ASP A 445 -4.15 8.57 -14.28
C ASP A 445 -3.41 7.23 -14.43
N ASN A 446 -3.74 6.25 -13.58
CA ASN A 446 -3.28 4.88 -13.80
C ASN A 446 -3.70 4.39 -15.20
N GLY A 447 -2.76 3.82 -15.92
CA GLY A 447 -2.93 3.30 -17.27
C GLY A 447 -2.90 4.34 -18.39
N GLN A 448 -2.93 5.64 -18.09
CA GLN A 448 -2.84 6.66 -19.12
C GLN A 448 -1.44 6.67 -19.75
N ILE A 449 -1.38 6.76 -21.08
CA ILE A 449 -0.12 6.68 -21.83
C ILE A 449 0.46 8.07 -22.00
N LEU A 450 1.65 8.30 -21.44
CA LEU A 450 2.48 9.47 -21.71
C LEU A 450 3.50 9.10 -22.81
N GLU A 451 3.51 9.82 -23.92
CA GLU A 451 4.41 9.57 -25.04
C GLU A 451 5.44 10.69 -25.22
N PHE A 452 6.68 10.30 -25.57
CA PHE A 452 7.75 11.23 -25.95
C PHE A 452 8.31 10.86 -27.33
N ASP A 453 8.58 11.89 -28.16
CA ASP A 453 9.22 11.73 -29.46
C ASP A 453 10.75 11.91 -29.39
N HIS A 454 11.44 11.65 -30.49
CA HIS A 454 12.89 11.82 -30.61
C HIS A 454 13.37 13.28 -30.51
N LYS A 455 12.47 14.25 -30.63
CA LYS A 455 12.77 15.68 -30.44
C LYS A 455 12.63 16.09 -28.98
N GLY A 456 12.22 15.16 -28.12
CA GLY A 456 11.98 15.39 -26.71
C GLY A 456 10.69 16.18 -26.44
N ASN A 457 9.68 16.08 -27.31
CA ASN A 457 8.35 16.59 -27.04
C ASN A 457 7.54 15.52 -26.31
N GLY A 458 6.79 15.92 -25.29
CA GLY A 458 5.93 15.06 -24.48
C GLY A 458 4.45 15.35 -24.71
N GLN A 459 3.62 14.30 -24.67
CA GLN A 459 2.17 14.40 -24.78
C GLN A 459 1.50 13.36 -23.89
N LEU A 460 0.58 13.81 -23.04
CA LEU A 460 -0.32 12.90 -22.32
C LEU A 460 -1.48 12.56 -23.26
N THR A 461 -1.64 11.30 -23.60
CA THR A 461 -2.64 10.83 -24.57
C THR A 461 -3.97 10.51 -23.89
N ASN A 462 -5.07 10.43 -24.67
CA ASN A 462 -6.36 9.94 -24.20
C ASN A 462 -6.45 8.40 -24.15
N LYS A 463 -5.38 7.70 -24.57
CA LYS A 463 -5.34 6.24 -24.55
C LYS A 463 -5.01 5.73 -23.16
N LYS A 464 -5.77 4.73 -22.72
CA LYS A 464 -5.53 4.05 -21.43
C LYS A 464 -5.34 2.55 -21.66
N VAL A 465 -4.47 1.95 -20.87
CA VAL A 465 -4.34 0.50 -20.76
C VAL A 465 -5.14 0.01 -19.54
N PRO A 466 -5.53 -1.27 -19.49
CA PRO A 466 -6.25 -1.83 -18.35
C PRO A 466 -5.43 -1.74 -17.05
N THR A 467 -6.03 -1.17 -16.00
CA THR A 467 -5.44 -1.03 -14.65
C THR A 467 -6.43 -1.37 -13.54
N GLU A 468 -7.53 -2.04 -13.89
CA GLU A 468 -8.51 -2.52 -12.91
C GLU A 468 -7.81 -3.34 -11.84
N TYR A 469 -8.33 -3.29 -10.61
CA TYR A 469 -7.80 -4.03 -9.49
C TYR A 469 -7.79 -5.54 -9.75
N VAL A 470 -6.64 -6.15 -9.53
CA VAL A 470 -6.48 -7.60 -9.51
C VAL A 470 -6.36 -8.00 -8.05
N PHE A 471 -7.40 -8.63 -7.53
CA PHE A 471 -7.46 -9.05 -6.13
C PHE A 471 -6.70 -10.35 -5.91
N VAL A 472 -6.02 -10.44 -4.79
CA VAL A 472 -5.42 -11.65 -4.23
C VAL A 472 -6.22 -12.03 -3.00
N ASP A 473 -6.71 -13.25 -2.95
CA ASP A 473 -7.55 -13.80 -1.88
C ASP A 473 -7.10 -15.26 -1.64
N GLY A 474 -6.34 -15.48 -0.57
CA GLY A 474 -5.67 -16.75 -0.33
C GLY A 474 -4.74 -17.15 -1.49
N LEU A 475 -5.03 -18.28 -2.12
CA LEU A 475 -4.29 -18.76 -3.30
C LEU A 475 -4.84 -18.21 -4.63
N GLY A 476 -6.03 -17.59 -4.61
CA GLY A 476 -6.68 -17.03 -5.78
C GLY A 476 -6.07 -15.70 -6.21
N VAL A 477 -5.80 -15.53 -7.50
CA VAL A 477 -5.24 -14.30 -8.07
C VAL A 477 -6.08 -13.87 -9.28
N GLY A 478 -6.96 -12.88 -9.05
CA GLY A 478 -7.83 -12.29 -10.07
C GLY A 478 -9.13 -13.06 -10.34
N ASP A 479 -9.46 -14.07 -9.54
CA ASP A 479 -10.71 -14.81 -9.55
C ASP A 479 -11.81 -14.16 -8.68
N THR A 480 -11.42 -13.38 -7.67
CA THR A 480 -12.35 -12.53 -6.93
C THR A 480 -12.72 -11.31 -7.77
N ASN A 481 -13.99 -11.13 -8.06
CA ASN A 481 -14.51 -10.02 -8.87
C ASN A 481 -15.46 -9.13 -8.05
N ARG A 482 -15.96 -8.05 -8.69
CA ARG A 482 -16.90 -7.10 -8.07
C ARG A 482 -18.18 -7.77 -7.54
N ILE A 483 -18.62 -8.87 -8.15
CA ILE A 483 -19.82 -9.60 -7.70
C ILE A 483 -19.54 -10.29 -6.38
N VAL A 484 -18.41 -11.01 -6.26
CA VAL A 484 -18.00 -11.69 -5.02
C VAL A 484 -17.82 -10.69 -3.88
N LEU A 485 -17.20 -9.52 -4.14
CA LEU A 485 -17.05 -8.47 -3.13
C LEU A 485 -18.39 -7.88 -2.69
N ARG A 486 -19.30 -7.63 -3.63
CA ARG A 486 -20.65 -7.17 -3.31
C ARG A 486 -21.37 -8.18 -2.41
N ASP A 487 -21.33 -9.46 -2.78
CA ASP A 487 -21.97 -10.51 -2.01
C ASP A 487 -21.38 -10.62 -0.59
N ARG A 488 -20.07 -10.50 -0.44
CA ARG A 488 -19.41 -10.45 0.87
C ARG A 488 -19.83 -9.21 1.70
N LYS A 489 -19.97 -8.04 1.07
CA LYS A 489 -20.47 -6.83 1.73
C LYS A 489 -21.91 -7.00 2.22
N GLU A 490 -22.79 -7.54 1.38
CA GLU A 490 -24.19 -7.82 1.75
C GLU A 490 -24.25 -8.79 2.94
N LEU A 491 -23.45 -9.88 2.88
CA LEU A 491 -23.36 -10.85 3.98
C LEU A 491 -22.82 -10.23 5.28
N ALA A 492 -21.83 -9.35 5.19
CA ALA A 492 -21.25 -8.68 6.35
C ALA A 492 -22.19 -7.62 6.96
N GLY A 493 -23.03 -6.97 6.14
CA GLY A 493 -23.96 -5.93 6.58
C GLY A 493 -25.19 -6.50 7.30
N ASP A 494 -26.03 -7.21 6.56
CA ASP A 494 -27.35 -7.63 7.04
C ASP A 494 -27.52 -9.17 7.10
N GLY A 495 -26.46 -9.94 6.81
CA GLY A 495 -26.48 -11.39 6.89
C GLY A 495 -27.18 -12.06 5.72
N ILE A 496 -27.59 -13.34 5.92
CA ILE A 496 -28.21 -14.18 4.89
C ILE A 496 -29.49 -14.83 5.40
N VAL A 497 -30.46 -14.94 4.47
CA VAL A 497 -31.69 -15.72 4.62
C VAL A 497 -31.76 -16.74 3.49
N ILE A 498 -31.69 -18.02 3.84
CA ILE A 498 -31.80 -19.13 2.90
C ILE A 498 -33.27 -19.62 2.95
N VAL A 499 -33.91 -19.74 1.78
CA VAL A 499 -35.26 -20.23 1.62
C VAL A 499 -35.20 -21.55 0.88
N VAL A 500 -35.55 -22.64 1.56
CA VAL A 500 -35.62 -23.99 0.95
C VAL A 500 -37.06 -24.34 0.63
N ALA A 501 -37.36 -24.46 -0.66
CA ALA A 501 -38.70 -24.85 -1.14
C ALA A 501 -38.61 -26.17 -1.90
N VAL A 502 -39.52 -27.12 -1.57
CA VAL A 502 -39.64 -28.40 -2.25
C VAL A 502 -40.83 -28.32 -3.19
N VAL A 503 -40.61 -28.58 -4.48
CA VAL A 503 -41.61 -28.47 -5.54
C VAL A 503 -41.70 -29.78 -6.33
N GLU A 504 -42.88 -30.10 -6.83
CA GLU A 504 -43.11 -31.23 -7.72
C GLU A 504 -42.55 -30.95 -9.12
N THR A 505 -41.70 -31.83 -9.65
CA THR A 505 -40.98 -31.64 -10.91
C THR A 505 -41.91 -31.37 -12.11
N GLN A 506 -43.09 -32.03 -12.17
CA GLN A 506 -43.98 -31.93 -13.34
C GLN A 506 -44.84 -30.67 -13.34
N THR A 507 -45.27 -30.22 -12.18
CA THR A 507 -46.24 -29.13 -12.04
C THR A 507 -45.64 -27.85 -11.48
N GLY A 508 -44.44 -27.93 -10.87
CA GLY A 508 -43.82 -26.83 -10.10
C GLY A 508 -44.59 -26.50 -8.80
N ALA A 509 -45.55 -27.35 -8.40
CA ALA A 509 -46.37 -27.10 -7.23
C ALA A 509 -45.57 -27.27 -5.93
N LEU A 510 -45.73 -26.32 -5.00
CA LEU A 510 -45.09 -26.38 -3.69
C LEU A 510 -45.67 -27.51 -2.85
N LEU A 511 -44.84 -28.47 -2.41
CA LEU A 511 -45.27 -29.63 -1.63
C LEU A 511 -45.47 -29.30 -0.15
N ASN A 512 -44.60 -28.46 0.44
CA ASN A 512 -44.64 -28.06 1.84
C ASN A 512 -44.35 -26.57 1.99
N LEU A 513 -44.65 -26.00 3.17
CA LEU A 513 -44.19 -24.62 3.47
C LEU A 513 -42.66 -24.54 3.40
N PRO A 514 -42.11 -23.53 2.72
CA PRO A 514 -40.66 -23.34 2.64
C PRO A 514 -40.02 -23.26 4.01
N ASP A 515 -38.83 -23.84 4.15
CA ASP A 515 -37.99 -23.64 5.33
C ASP A 515 -37.14 -22.42 5.18
N ILE A 516 -36.92 -21.70 6.31
CA ILE A 516 -36.09 -20.49 6.37
C ILE A 516 -34.97 -20.72 7.37
N ILE A 517 -33.74 -20.53 6.89
CA ILE A 517 -32.51 -20.53 7.70
C ILE A 517 -31.92 -19.11 7.63
N SER A 518 -31.57 -18.55 8.77
CA SER A 518 -30.97 -17.22 8.85
C SER A 518 -29.64 -17.28 9.58
N ARG A 519 -28.67 -16.50 9.10
CA ARG A 519 -27.37 -16.25 9.75
C ARG A 519 -27.01 -14.77 9.60
N GLY A 520 -26.61 -14.15 10.72
CA GLY A 520 -26.19 -12.74 10.73
C GLY A 520 -27.30 -11.71 10.57
N PHE A 521 -28.56 -12.12 10.26
CA PHE A 521 -29.69 -11.22 10.05
C PHE A 521 -30.52 -11.02 11.31
N ILE A 522 -31.06 -12.11 11.86
CA ILE A 522 -31.88 -12.12 13.08
C ILE A 522 -31.53 -13.32 13.97
N TYR A 523 -31.73 -13.16 15.27
CA TYR A 523 -31.65 -14.30 16.18
C TYR A 523 -32.95 -15.11 16.10
N MET A 524 -32.87 -16.29 15.48
CA MET A 524 -34.03 -17.06 15.10
C MET A 524 -34.93 -17.46 16.27
N LYS A 525 -34.40 -17.67 17.48
CA LYS A 525 -35.18 -18.06 18.65
C LYS A 525 -36.15 -16.95 19.11
N ASP A 526 -35.74 -15.70 18.99
CA ASP A 526 -36.51 -14.54 19.46
C ASP A 526 -37.38 -13.92 18.36
N SER A 527 -37.27 -14.43 17.12
CA SER A 527 -37.95 -13.88 15.93
C SER A 527 -38.89 -14.85 15.25
N GLN A 528 -39.49 -15.76 15.99
CA GLN A 528 -40.37 -16.84 15.45
C GLN A 528 -41.53 -16.30 14.62
N GLU A 529 -42.15 -15.20 15.04
CA GLU A 529 -43.27 -14.59 14.33
C GLU A 529 -42.87 -14.09 12.94
N LEU A 530 -41.69 -13.41 12.84
CA LEU A 530 -41.16 -12.93 11.58
C LEU A 530 -40.81 -14.09 10.65
N ILE A 531 -40.20 -15.15 11.18
CA ILE A 531 -39.87 -16.36 10.41
C ILE A 531 -41.11 -17.02 9.85
N GLN A 532 -42.15 -17.22 10.68
CA GLN A 532 -43.42 -17.83 10.23
C GLN A 532 -44.13 -16.94 9.19
N SER A 533 -44.04 -15.61 9.34
CA SER A 533 -44.59 -14.67 8.37
C SER A 533 -43.83 -14.75 7.04
N ALA A 534 -42.49 -14.82 7.09
CA ALA A 534 -41.64 -14.97 5.91
C ALA A 534 -41.88 -16.32 5.20
N ARG A 535 -42.06 -17.46 5.94
CA ARG A 535 -42.42 -18.77 5.38
C ARG A 535 -43.74 -18.72 4.61
N ARG A 536 -44.77 -18.12 5.24
CA ARG A 536 -46.09 -17.95 4.59
C ARG A 536 -46.02 -17.06 3.37
N TYR A 537 -45.25 -15.99 3.44
CA TYR A 537 -45.06 -15.06 2.33
C TYR A 537 -44.30 -15.72 1.17
N SER A 538 -43.23 -16.46 1.45
CA SER A 538 -42.50 -17.25 0.45
C SER A 538 -43.42 -18.30 -0.23
N ALA A 539 -44.26 -18.99 0.53
CA ALA A 539 -45.24 -19.91 -0.04
C ALA A 539 -46.26 -19.19 -0.94
N LYS A 540 -46.65 -17.97 -0.60
CA LYS A 540 -47.55 -17.16 -1.46
C LYS A 540 -46.86 -16.75 -2.76
N ILE A 541 -45.59 -16.33 -2.72
CA ILE A 541 -44.80 -15.99 -3.92
C ILE A 541 -44.70 -17.17 -4.87
N LEU A 542 -44.49 -18.40 -4.34
CA LEU A 542 -44.31 -19.62 -5.12
C LEU A 542 -45.62 -20.22 -5.65
N LYS A 543 -46.77 -19.81 -5.11
CA LYS A 543 -48.12 -20.23 -5.57
C LYS A 543 -48.69 -19.34 -6.67
N ASP A 544 -47.83 -18.57 -7.39
CA ASP A 544 -48.29 -17.68 -8.46
C ASP A 544 -49.01 -18.47 -9.57
N ASP A 545 -50.23 -18.03 -9.94
CA ASP A 545 -51.13 -18.70 -10.84
C ASP A 545 -50.73 -18.70 -12.33
N ASN A 546 -49.49 -18.35 -12.66
CA ASN A 546 -49.02 -18.38 -14.04
C ASN A 546 -48.38 -19.75 -14.39
N PRO A 547 -49.09 -20.61 -15.17
CA PRO A 547 -48.59 -21.96 -15.47
C PRO A 547 -47.25 -22.00 -16.21
N LYS A 548 -46.85 -20.92 -16.90
CA LYS A 548 -45.56 -20.83 -17.60
C LYS A 548 -44.41 -20.47 -16.66
N SER A 549 -44.70 -19.85 -15.51
CA SER A 549 -43.74 -19.45 -14.53
C SER A 549 -43.47 -20.50 -13.46
N ALA A 550 -44.49 -21.28 -13.12
CA ALA A 550 -44.42 -22.32 -12.08
C ALA A 550 -43.41 -23.45 -12.39
N ALA A 551 -43.17 -23.75 -13.67
CA ALA A 551 -42.20 -24.76 -14.12
C ALA A 551 -40.79 -24.24 -14.39
N ASN A 552 -40.47 -22.95 -14.07
CA ASN A 552 -39.15 -22.37 -14.30
C ASN A 552 -38.44 -22.06 -12.96
N PRO A 553 -37.51 -22.93 -12.51
CA PRO A 553 -36.80 -22.74 -11.25
C PRO A 553 -36.02 -21.42 -11.18
N THR A 554 -35.52 -20.91 -12.30
CA THR A 554 -34.78 -19.62 -12.35
C THR A 554 -35.70 -18.46 -12.03
N TYR A 555 -36.89 -18.43 -12.64
CA TYR A 555 -37.89 -17.40 -12.36
C TYR A 555 -38.35 -17.43 -10.90
N MET A 556 -38.62 -18.64 -10.36
CA MET A 556 -38.98 -18.82 -8.95
C MET A 556 -37.90 -18.25 -8.00
N LYS A 557 -36.61 -18.51 -8.31
CA LYS A 557 -35.50 -18.00 -7.52
C LYS A 557 -35.41 -16.48 -7.57
N GLU A 558 -35.54 -15.87 -8.74
CA GLU A 558 -35.50 -14.41 -8.90
C GLU A 558 -36.68 -13.76 -8.15
N LYS A 559 -37.89 -14.27 -8.32
CA LYS A 559 -39.07 -13.75 -7.65
C LYS A 559 -38.98 -13.86 -6.13
N LEU A 560 -38.51 -15.01 -5.60
CA LEU A 560 -38.28 -15.18 -4.17
C LEU A 560 -37.25 -14.18 -3.65
N ARG A 561 -36.15 -13.95 -4.40
CA ARG A 561 -35.13 -12.99 -4.00
C ARG A 561 -35.70 -11.59 -3.87
N ASP A 562 -36.42 -11.14 -4.88
CA ASP A 562 -36.90 -9.77 -4.97
C ASP A 562 -38.04 -9.50 -3.99
N ASP A 563 -39.11 -10.32 -4.06
CA ASP A 563 -40.33 -10.09 -3.28
C ASP A 563 -40.12 -10.35 -1.78
N LEU A 564 -39.38 -11.43 -1.42
CA LEU A 564 -39.10 -11.72 -0.02
C LEU A 564 -38.09 -10.70 0.55
N GLY A 565 -37.11 -10.24 -0.26
CA GLY A 565 -36.19 -9.20 0.13
C GLY A 565 -36.94 -7.90 0.48
N GLU A 566 -37.90 -7.49 -0.36
CA GLU A 566 -38.73 -6.33 -0.10
C GLU A 566 -39.65 -6.52 1.14
N PHE A 567 -40.20 -7.71 1.32
CA PHE A 567 -41.00 -8.03 2.50
C PHE A 567 -40.19 -7.91 3.79
N LEU A 568 -38.99 -8.49 3.82
CA LEU A 568 -38.13 -8.45 4.99
C LEU A 568 -37.67 -7.00 5.27
N TYR A 569 -37.33 -6.23 4.24
CA TYR A 569 -36.99 -4.83 4.37
C TYR A 569 -38.12 -4.00 4.99
N LYS A 570 -39.36 -4.18 4.51
CA LYS A 570 -40.54 -3.49 5.09
C LYS A 570 -40.78 -3.84 6.56
N LYS A 571 -40.34 -5.02 7.00
CA LYS A 571 -40.53 -5.48 8.38
C LYS A 571 -39.40 -5.13 9.33
N THR A 572 -38.17 -4.95 8.80
CA THR A 572 -36.96 -4.87 9.63
C THR A 572 -36.05 -3.68 9.28
N GLU A 573 -36.31 -2.99 8.15
CA GLU A 573 -35.42 -1.98 7.54
C GLU A 573 -34.01 -2.51 7.22
N ARG A 574 -33.84 -3.87 7.15
CA ARG A 574 -32.60 -4.55 6.81
C ARG A 574 -32.76 -5.32 5.49
N ARG A 575 -31.67 -5.46 4.75
CA ARG A 575 -31.62 -6.12 3.44
C ARG A 575 -30.67 -7.33 3.45
N PRO A 576 -31.05 -8.44 4.10
CA PRO A 576 -30.22 -9.64 4.07
C PRO A 576 -30.10 -10.21 2.66
N MET A 577 -28.99 -10.88 2.36
CA MET A 577 -28.88 -11.65 1.13
C MET A 577 -29.90 -12.78 1.12
N ILE A 578 -30.76 -12.85 0.11
CA ILE A 578 -31.73 -13.95 -0.04
C ILE A 578 -31.15 -15.01 -0.96
N LEU A 579 -31.01 -16.23 -0.45
CA LEU A 579 -30.55 -17.40 -1.21
C LEU A 579 -31.69 -18.41 -1.37
N PRO A 580 -32.44 -18.40 -2.50
CA PRO A 580 -33.47 -19.38 -2.79
C PRO A 580 -32.88 -20.72 -3.24
N VAL A 581 -33.28 -21.79 -2.59
CA VAL A 581 -32.96 -23.18 -2.93
C VAL A 581 -34.27 -23.89 -3.30
N ILE A 582 -34.43 -24.22 -4.58
CA ILE A 582 -35.58 -25.00 -5.08
C ILE A 582 -35.11 -26.43 -5.26
N VAL A 583 -35.79 -27.34 -4.57
CA VAL A 583 -35.57 -28.80 -4.64
C VAL A 583 -36.74 -29.42 -5.40
N GLU A 584 -36.47 -30.00 -6.55
CA GLU A 584 -37.46 -30.69 -7.39
C GLU A 584 -37.50 -32.18 -7.00
N VAL A 585 -38.70 -32.71 -6.75
CA VAL A 585 -38.93 -34.12 -6.38
C VAL A 585 -40.08 -34.73 -7.20
#